data_b3ee921535194b98541bb600a619a931
#
_entry.id   b3ee921535194b98541bb600a619a931
#
_cell.length_a   1.000
_cell.length_b   1.000
_cell.length_c   1.000
_cell.angle_alpha   90.00
_cell.angle_beta   90.00
_cell.angle_gamma   90.00
#
_symmetry.space_group_name_H-M   'P 1'
#
loop_
_entity.id
_entity.type
_entity.pdbx_description
1 polymer ?
#
loop_
_entity_poly.entity_id
_entity_poly.type
_entity_poly.pdbx_seq_one_letter_code
_entity_poly.pdbx_strand_id
1 'polypeptide(L)'
;MSRATEKEQLFDEMAAFNRRLRAFFDARVGESGLTLARARALFALSRRGPLTQKELADELEIETPTLVRVLDAMEKQNLIERRSAQTDRRAKQI
;
A
#
# COMPACT_ATOMS: atom_id res chain seq x y z
N MET A 1 34.90 7.24 7.51
CA MET A 1 33.77 6.35 7.75
C MET A 1 33.76 5.22 6.73
N SER A 2 33.44 4.01 7.17
CA SER A 2 33.32 2.88 6.26
C SER A 2 31.99 2.94 5.52
N ARG A 3 31.91 2.27 4.36
CA ARG A 3 30.65 2.15 3.60
C ARG A 3 29.55 1.47 4.41
N ALA A 4 29.92 0.52 5.29
CA ALA A 4 28.95 -0.15 6.15
C ALA A 4 28.26 0.82 7.08
N THR A 5 29.02 1.75 7.67
CA THR A 5 28.46 2.78 8.57
C THR A 5 27.49 3.71 7.84
N GLU A 6 27.82 4.09 6.60
CA GLU A 6 26.95 4.93 5.79
C GLU A 6 25.64 4.22 5.45
N LYS A 7 25.70 2.93 5.11
CA LYS A 7 24.53 2.12 4.82
C LYS A 7 23.66 1.94 6.06
N GLU A 8 24.27 1.67 7.21
CA GLU A 8 23.56 1.54 8.48
C GLU A 8 22.80 2.83 8.82
N GLN A 9 23.47 3.97 8.64
CA GLN A 9 22.86 5.27 8.87
C GLN A 9 21.66 5.50 7.94
N LEU A 10 21.80 5.14 6.67
CA LEU A 10 20.72 5.26 5.71
C LEU A 10 19.51 4.42 6.12
N PHE A 11 19.74 3.16 6.51
CA PHE A 11 18.68 2.28 6.98
C PHE A 11 18.00 2.85 8.23
N ASP A 12 18.77 3.39 9.16
CA ASP A 12 18.22 4.00 10.37
C ASP A 12 17.34 5.21 10.04
N GLU A 13 17.77 6.04 9.11
CA GLU A 13 16.99 7.20 8.66
C GLU A 13 15.70 6.78 7.96
N MET A 14 15.75 5.75 7.12
CA MET A 14 14.57 5.21 6.44
C MET A 14 13.59 4.63 7.45
N ALA A 15 14.09 3.88 8.43
CA ALA A 15 13.24 3.30 9.47
C ALA A 15 12.57 4.39 10.31
N ALA A 16 13.32 5.44 10.66
CA ALA A 16 12.79 6.57 11.39
C ALA A 16 11.72 7.32 10.60
N PHE A 17 11.96 7.52 9.31
CA PHE A 17 10.99 8.14 8.41
C PHE A 17 9.70 7.32 8.34
N ASN A 18 9.82 6.01 8.16
CA ASN A 18 8.66 5.11 8.11
C ASN A 18 7.85 5.16 9.40
N ARG A 19 8.51 5.19 10.56
CA ARG A 19 7.82 5.30 11.85
C ARG A 19 7.03 6.59 11.96
N ARG A 20 7.62 7.71 11.54
CA ARG A 20 6.96 9.02 11.57
C ARG A 20 5.78 9.06 10.60
N LEU A 21 5.96 8.49 9.42
CA LEU A 21 4.92 8.44 8.41
C LEU A 21 3.73 7.61 8.91
N ARG A 22 4.01 6.47 9.52
CA ARG A 22 2.97 5.60 10.09
C ARG A 22 2.20 6.32 11.20
N ALA A 23 2.91 6.96 12.11
CA ALA A 23 2.30 7.72 13.20
C ALA A 23 1.42 8.86 12.66
N PHE A 24 1.89 9.55 11.63
CA PHE A 24 1.13 10.62 10.99
C PHE A 24 -0.19 10.11 10.42
N PHE A 25 -0.14 9.00 9.68
CA PHE A 25 -1.36 8.43 9.09
C PHE A 25 -2.29 7.85 10.16
N ASP A 26 -1.74 7.18 11.17
CA ASP A 26 -2.54 6.61 12.25
C ASP A 26 -3.28 7.71 13.03
N ALA A 27 -2.64 8.84 13.25
CA ALA A 27 -3.25 9.97 13.92
C ALA A 27 -4.40 10.58 13.12
N ARG A 28 -4.40 10.42 11.80
CA ARG A 28 -5.40 11.02 10.90
C ARG A 28 -6.47 10.04 10.44
N VAL A 29 -6.41 8.80 10.87
CA VAL A 29 -7.37 7.76 10.48
C VAL A 29 -8.81 8.18 10.78
N GLY A 30 -9.05 8.78 11.96
CA GLY A 30 -10.37 9.23 12.34
C GLY A 30 -10.90 10.38 11.50
N GLU A 31 -10.03 11.15 10.88
CA GLU A 31 -10.42 12.33 10.08
C GLU A 31 -10.70 11.96 8.62
N SER A 32 -9.84 11.15 8.02
CA SER A 32 -9.90 10.86 6.59
C SER A 32 -10.24 9.42 6.25
N GLY A 33 -10.13 8.50 7.21
CA GLY A 33 -10.26 7.07 6.95
C GLY A 33 -9.11 6.50 6.13
N LEU A 34 -8.05 7.28 5.94
CA LEU A 34 -6.89 6.89 5.15
C LEU A 34 -5.80 6.36 6.06
N THR A 35 -5.53 5.06 5.98
CA THR A 35 -4.42 4.41 6.70
C THR A 35 -3.18 4.38 5.81
N LEU A 36 -2.02 4.08 6.42
CA LEU A 36 -0.79 3.90 5.65
C LEU A 36 -0.96 2.83 4.57
N ALA A 37 -1.61 1.70 4.91
CA ALA A 37 -1.84 0.62 3.95
C ALA A 37 -2.67 1.09 2.76
N ARG A 38 -3.73 1.86 3.02
CA ARG A 38 -4.57 2.41 1.96
C ARG A 38 -3.81 3.42 1.10
N ALA A 39 -3.02 4.28 1.72
CA ALA A 39 -2.19 5.24 1.00
C ALA A 39 -1.17 4.53 0.10
N ARG A 40 -0.51 3.49 0.59
CA ARG A 40 0.44 2.71 -0.19
C ARG A 40 -0.23 2.05 -1.40
N ALA A 41 -1.43 1.52 -1.21
CA ALA A 41 -2.21 0.92 -2.30
C ALA A 41 -2.55 1.95 -3.37
N LEU A 42 -3.02 3.12 -2.97
CA LEU A 42 -3.33 4.20 -3.92
C LEU A 42 -2.09 4.65 -4.69
N PHE A 43 -0.95 4.77 -4.02
CA PHE A 43 0.31 5.13 -4.69
C PHE A 43 0.73 4.11 -5.73
N ALA A 44 0.66 2.83 -5.38
CA ALA A 44 1.01 1.76 -6.31
C ALA A 44 0.12 1.78 -7.55
N LEU A 45 -1.19 1.91 -7.34
CA LEU A 45 -2.16 1.97 -8.44
C LEU A 45 -1.97 3.22 -9.30
N SER A 46 -1.67 4.34 -8.69
CA SER A 46 -1.41 5.59 -9.40
C SER A 46 -0.18 5.49 -10.30
N ARG A 47 0.87 4.83 -9.81
CA ARG A 47 2.12 4.69 -10.57
C ARG A 47 2.05 3.64 -11.67
N ARG A 48 1.42 2.52 -11.40
CA ARG A 48 1.46 1.34 -12.28
C ARG A 48 0.18 1.14 -13.09
N GLY A 49 -0.87 1.84 -12.74
CA GLY A 49 -2.18 1.65 -13.37
C GLY A 49 -2.91 0.43 -12.81
N PRO A 50 -3.91 -0.08 -13.52
CA PRO A 50 -4.69 -1.21 -13.01
C PRO A 50 -3.83 -2.43 -12.74
N LEU A 51 -4.01 -3.02 -11.57
CA LEU A 51 -3.28 -4.21 -11.13
C LEU A 51 -4.28 -5.25 -10.65
N THR A 52 -3.91 -6.53 -10.77
CA THR A 52 -4.69 -7.59 -10.11
C THR A 52 -4.43 -7.53 -8.61
N GLN A 53 -5.30 -8.17 -7.82
CA GLN A 53 -5.09 -8.21 -6.37
C GLN A 53 -3.76 -8.88 -6.02
N LYS A 54 -3.41 -9.94 -6.76
CA LYS A 54 -2.13 -10.63 -6.55
C LYS A 54 -0.94 -9.73 -6.85
N GLU A 55 -0.99 -9.03 -7.97
CA GLU A 55 0.08 -8.09 -8.35
C GLU A 55 0.24 -6.98 -7.31
N LEU A 56 -0.87 -6.45 -6.83
CA LEU A 56 -0.84 -5.40 -5.81
C LEU A 56 -0.32 -5.93 -4.47
N ALA A 57 -0.73 -7.14 -4.07
CA ALA A 57 -0.22 -7.76 -2.84
C ALA A 57 1.29 -7.97 -2.93
N ASP A 58 1.79 -8.43 -4.07
CA ASP A 58 3.22 -8.61 -4.30
C ASP A 58 3.96 -7.28 -4.24
N GLU A 59 3.40 -6.24 -4.87
CA GLU A 59 3.99 -4.89 -4.87
C GLU A 59 4.09 -4.32 -3.46
N LEU A 60 3.07 -4.53 -2.65
CA LEU A 60 3.03 -4.02 -1.27
C LEU A 60 3.69 -4.96 -0.26
N GLU A 61 4.09 -6.16 -0.71
CA GLU A 61 4.70 -7.19 0.13
C GLU A 61 3.81 -7.59 1.31
N ILE A 62 2.52 -7.77 1.05
CA ILE A 62 1.55 -8.20 2.05
C ILE A 62 0.79 -9.43 1.57
N GLU A 63 0.21 -10.15 2.51
CA GLU A 63 -0.60 -11.32 2.22
C GLU A 63 -1.90 -10.91 1.52
N THR A 64 -2.35 -11.73 0.58
CA THR A 64 -3.56 -11.45 -0.18
C THR A 64 -4.79 -11.25 0.70
N PRO A 65 -5.06 -12.07 1.74
CA PRO A 65 -6.21 -11.82 2.61
C PRO A 65 -6.16 -10.47 3.32
N THR A 66 -4.97 -10.02 3.70
CA THR A 66 -4.80 -8.69 4.32
C THR A 66 -5.13 -7.60 3.31
N LEU A 67 -4.65 -7.74 2.09
CA LEU A 67 -4.95 -6.77 1.02
C LEU A 67 -6.45 -6.71 0.74
N VAL A 68 -7.13 -7.85 0.70
CA VAL A 68 -8.57 -7.88 0.43
C VAL A 68 -9.33 -7.02 1.44
N ARG A 69 -8.97 -7.09 2.71
CA ARG A 69 -9.58 -6.26 3.76
C ARG A 69 -9.36 -4.77 3.52
N VAL A 70 -8.14 -4.42 3.11
CA VAL A 70 -7.79 -3.03 2.79
C VAL A 70 -8.62 -2.55 1.60
N LEU A 71 -8.71 -3.35 0.55
CA LEU A 71 -9.45 -3.02 -0.65
C LEU A 71 -10.95 -2.92 -0.41
N ASP A 72 -11.51 -3.81 0.42
CA ASP A 72 -12.93 -3.75 0.79
C ASP A 72 -13.27 -2.41 1.44
N ALA A 73 -12.42 -1.94 2.34
CA ALA A 73 -12.62 -0.66 3.00
C ALA A 73 -12.48 0.50 2.01
N MET A 74 -11.50 0.42 1.11
CA MET A 74 -11.27 1.47 0.11
C MET A 74 -12.42 1.55 -0.89
N GLU A 75 -12.98 0.42 -1.28
CA GLU A 75 -14.13 0.39 -2.18
C GLU A 75 -15.36 1.03 -1.52
N LYS A 76 -15.57 0.77 -0.24
CA LYS A 76 -16.65 1.42 0.53
C LYS A 76 -16.48 2.92 0.60
N GLN A 77 -15.26 3.40 0.60
CA GLN A 77 -14.95 4.83 0.62
C GLN A 77 -14.94 5.45 -0.79
N ASN A 78 -15.22 4.67 -1.82
CA ASN A 78 -15.19 5.09 -3.22
C ASN A 78 -13.80 5.57 -3.67
N LEU A 79 -12.75 5.03 -3.07
CA LEU A 79 -11.37 5.35 -3.45
C LEU A 79 -10.88 4.50 -4.61
N ILE A 80 -11.44 3.30 -4.76
CA ILE A 80 -11.08 2.36 -5.82
C ILE A 80 -12.31 1.67 -6.37
N GLU A 81 -12.12 1.08 -7.53
CA GLU A 81 -13.08 0.22 -8.20
C GLU A 81 -12.40 -1.10 -8.51
N ARG A 82 -13.11 -2.22 -8.31
CA ARG A 82 -12.58 -3.53 -8.66
C ARG A 82 -13.34 -4.06 -9.86
N ARG A 83 -12.60 -4.52 -10.87
CA ARG A 83 -13.16 -5.05 -12.11
C ARG A 83 -12.57 -6.42 -12.40
N SER A 84 -13.32 -7.28 -13.11
CA SER A 84 -12.78 -8.53 -13.59
C SER A 84 -11.74 -8.26 -14.67
N ALA A 85 -10.60 -8.97 -14.62
CA ALA A 85 -9.61 -8.88 -15.68
C ALA A 85 -10.16 -9.48 -16.97
N GLN A 86 -9.82 -8.89 -18.11
CA GLN A 86 -10.31 -9.35 -19.40
C GLN A 86 -9.85 -10.76 -19.75
N THR A 87 -8.67 -11.13 -19.29
CA THR A 87 -8.03 -12.40 -19.62
C THR A 87 -8.27 -13.51 -18.60
N ASP A 88 -8.71 -13.16 -17.39
CA ASP A 88 -8.95 -14.12 -16.31
C ASP A 88 -10.10 -13.61 -15.44
N ARG A 89 -11.22 -14.32 -15.47
CA ARG A 89 -12.41 -13.95 -14.69
C ARG A 89 -12.20 -14.01 -13.17
N ARG A 90 -11.18 -14.75 -12.72
CA ARG A 90 -10.88 -14.86 -11.29
C ARG A 90 -9.98 -13.73 -10.80
N ALA A 91 -9.25 -13.10 -11.71
CA ALA A 91 -8.40 -11.95 -11.37
C ALA A 91 -9.24 -10.69 -11.43
N LYS A 92 -9.13 -9.87 -10.40
CA LYS A 92 -9.81 -8.57 -10.35
C LYS A 92 -8.78 -7.47 -10.45
N GLN A 93 -9.04 -6.50 -11.31
CA GLN A 93 -8.22 -5.30 -11.44
C GLN A 93 -8.76 -4.21 -10.54
N ILE A 94 -7.82 -3.46 -9.99
CA ILE A 94 -8.13 -2.38 -9.07
C ILE A 94 -8.01 -1.04 -9.79
#